data_529a4429a3bf57fbf3f3dde2be4f4e85
#
_entry.id   529a4429a3bf57fbf3f3dde2be4f4e85
#
_cell.length_a   1.000
_cell.length_b   1.000
_cell.length_c   1.000
_cell.angle_alpha   90.00
_cell.angle_beta   90.00
_cell.angle_gamma   90.00
#
_symmetry.space_group_name_H-M   'P 1'
#
loop_
_entity.id
_entity.type
_entity.pdbx_description
1 polymer ?
#
loop_
_entity_poly.entity_id
_entity_poly.type
_entity_poly.pdbx_seq_one_letter_code
_entity_poly.pdbx_strand_id
1 'polypeptide(L)'
;MQVLIVDDASLVRMSLKDILDKSEFDCEFLEAVNGREAVNMYKKNQPDFVIMDITMPEMDGITAVGEIKKIDEDAKIIMCTSMASEEKVIDAVSAGASDYIAKPYEPSKVIEAVKKIMN
;
A
#
# COMPACT_ATOMS: atom_id res chain seq x y z
N MET A 1 -6.40 11.85 -8.07
CA MET A 1 -6.21 10.47 -7.60
C MET A 1 -5.77 10.51 -6.14
N GLN A 2 -6.47 9.81 -5.26
CA GLN A 2 -6.17 9.78 -3.83
C GLN A 2 -5.45 8.49 -3.48
N VAL A 3 -4.30 8.61 -2.81
CA VAL A 3 -3.43 7.48 -2.45
C VAL A 3 -3.24 7.42 -0.95
N LEU A 4 -3.49 6.26 -0.35
CA LEU A 4 -3.18 6.02 1.06
C LEU A 4 -1.84 5.32 1.17
N ILE A 5 -0.89 5.95 1.84
CA ILE A 5 0.45 5.40 2.07
C ILE A 5 0.55 4.97 3.53
N VAL A 6 0.82 3.70 3.75
CA VAL A 6 0.85 3.10 5.08
C VAL A 6 2.22 2.50 5.37
N ASP A 7 2.91 3.08 6.32
CA ASP A 7 4.22 2.61 6.80
C ASP A 7 4.49 3.31 8.13
N ASP A 8 5.09 2.63 9.08
CA ASP A 8 5.42 3.24 10.38
C ASP A 8 6.63 4.18 10.29
N ALA A 9 7.42 4.08 9.22
CA ALA A 9 8.60 4.92 9.01
C ALA A 9 8.27 6.14 8.16
N SER A 10 8.40 7.34 8.71
CA SER A 10 8.10 8.58 8.00
C SER A 10 8.97 8.80 6.77
N LEU A 11 10.24 8.38 6.82
CA LEU A 11 11.14 8.50 5.66
C LEU A 11 10.69 7.65 4.48
N VAL A 12 10.13 6.48 4.76
CA VAL A 12 9.60 5.60 3.71
C VAL A 12 8.36 6.24 3.07
N ARG A 13 7.45 6.79 3.89
CA ARG A 13 6.28 7.50 3.36
C ARG A 13 6.69 8.68 2.50
N MET A 14 7.68 9.48 2.94
CA MET A 14 8.22 10.60 2.16
C MET A 14 8.78 10.15 0.84
N SER A 15 9.53 9.06 0.83
CA SER A 15 10.13 8.51 -0.38
C SER A 15 9.06 8.11 -1.40
N LEU A 16 8.02 7.44 -0.96
CA LEU A 16 6.91 7.03 -1.84
C LEU A 16 6.16 8.24 -2.40
N LYS A 17 5.89 9.24 -1.54
CA LYS A 17 5.24 10.48 -2.00
C LYS A 17 6.09 11.18 -3.06
N ASP A 18 7.39 11.26 -2.85
CA ASP A 18 8.31 11.88 -3.80
C ASP A 18 8.31 11.16 -5.14
N ILE A 19 8.35 9.83 -5.13
CA ILE A 19 8.30 9.02 -6.36
C ILE A 19 7.01 9.31 -7.13
N LEU A 20 5.88 9.33 -6.45
CA LEU A 20 4.58 9.56 -7.09
C LEU A 20 4.39 11.00 -7.53
N ASP A 21 4.91 11.97 -6.78
CA ASP A 21 4.86 13.39 -7.17
C ASP A 21 5.63 13.67 -8.46
N LYS A 22 6.72 12.96 -8.67
CA LYS A 22 7.56 13.09 -9.87
C LYS A 22 7.04 12.28 -11.05
N SER A 23 5.98 11.50 -10.83
CA SER A 23 5.37 10.67 -11.87
C SER A 23 4.35 11.47 -12.68
N GLU A 24 3.75 10.80 -13.65
CA GLU A 24 2.66 11.36 -14.45
C GLU A 24 1.32 11.42 -13.71
N PHE A 25 1.23 10.76 -12.53
CA PHE A 25 -0.01 10.72 -11.75
C PHE A 25 -0.18 11.99 -10.92
N ASP A 26 -1.38 12.55 -10.94
CA ASP A 26 -1.74 13.69 -10.10
C ASP A 26 -2.34 13.12 -8.81
N CYS A 27 -1.55 13.09 -7.75
CA CYS A 27 -1.90 12.41 -6.49
C CYS A 27 -2.15 13.36 -5.34
N GLU A 28 -3.21 13.05 -4.58
CA GLU A 28 -3.40 13.56 -3.22
C GLU A 28 -3.05 12.43 -2.27
N PHE A 29 -2.32 12.73 -1.21
CA PHE A 29 -1.82 11.71 -0.30
C PHE A 29 -2.53 11.70 1.04
N LEU A 30 -2.89 10.50 1.49
CA LEU A 30 -3.27 10.22 2.87
C LEU A 30 -2.18 9.33 3.46
N GLU A 31 -1.94 9.44 4.75
CA GLU A 31 -0.91 8.65 5.42
C GLU A 31 -1.48 7.94 6.64
N ALA A 32 -0.98 6.73 6.89
CA ALA A 32 -1.28 5.96 8.09
C ALA A 32 0.01 5.32 8.58
N VAL A 33 0.13 5.10 9.87
CA VAL A 33 1.36 4.60 10.49
C VAL A 33 1.26 3.14 10.92
N ASN A 34 0.09 2.54 10.83
CA ASN A 34 -0.13 1.12 11.15
C ASN A 34 -1.38 0.62 10.43
N GLY A 35 -1.61 -0.69 10.53
CA GLY A 35 -2.72 -1.33 9.83
C GLY A 35 -4.09 -0.90 10.33
N ARG A 36 -4.24 -0.66 11.63
CA ARG A 36 -5.52 -0.20 12.20
C ARG A 36 -5.89 1.18 11.67
N GLU A 37 -4.93 2.08 11.66
CA GLU A 37 -5.12 3.43 11.12
C GLU A 37 -5.45 3.37 9.63
N ALA A 38 -4.79 2.47 8.89
CA ALA A 38 -5.06 2.25 7.48
C ALA A 38 -6.50 1.82 7.23
N VAL A 39 -7.01 0.88 8.01
CA VAL A 39 -8.40 0.42 7.89
C VAL A 39 -9.37 1.59 8.15
N ASN A 40 -9.12 2.36 9.20
CA ASN A 40 -9.96 3.52 9.54
C ASN A 40 -9.93 4.59 8.44
N MET A 41 -8.76 4.88 7.90
CA MET A 41 -8.61 5.84 6.81
C MET A 41 -9.30 5.36 5.54
N TYR A 42 -9.24 4.06 5.26
CA TYR A 42 -9.92 3.50 4.11
C TYR A 42 -11.45 3.62 4.22
N LYS A 43 -11.98 3.31 5.38
CA LYS A 43 -13.43 3.47 5.65
C LYS A 43 -13.88 4.90 5.41
N LYS A 44 -13.10 5.86 5.89
CA LYS A 44 -13.46 7.28 5.86
C LYS A 44 -13.32 7.89 4.47
N ASN A 45 -12.28 7.53 3.73
CA ASN A 45 -11.90 8.23 2.50
C ASN A 45 -12.05 7.42 1.22
N GLN A 46 -12.02 6.10 1.30
CA GLN A 46 -12.04 5.18 0.15
C GLN A 46 -11.07 5.65 -0.96
N PRO A 47 -9.76 5.66 -0.68
CA PRO A 47 -8.77 6.14 -1.65
C PRO A 47 -8.76 5.27 -2.92
N ASP A 48 -8.20 5.80 -3.99
CA ASP A 48 -8.13 5.08 -5.27
C ASP A 48 -7.24 3.85 -5.19
N PHE A 49 -6.15 3.93 -4.43
CA PHE A 49 -5.33 2.75 -4.11
C PHE A 49 -4.56 2.96 -2.81
N VAL A 50 -4.00 1.87 -2.30
CA VAL A 50 -3.23 1.84 -1.06
C VAL A 50 -1.87 1.25 -1.34
N ILE A 51 -0.82 1.84 -0.78
CA ILE A 51 0.52 1.26 -0.74
C ILE A 51 0.80 1.01 0.73
N MET A 52 0.99 -0.26 1.12
CA MET A 52 1.04 -0.65 2.53
C MET A 52 2.17 -1.61 2.83
N ASP A 53 2.94 -1.30 3.88
CA ASP A 53 3.97 -2.20 4.40
C ASP A 53 3.31 -3.45 5.02
N ILE A 54 3.97 -4.59 4.88
CA ILE A 54 3.50 -5.85 5.47
C ILE A 54 3.74 -5.84 6.98
N THR A 55 4.94 -5.43 7.42
CA THR A 55 5.33 -5.50 8.84
C THR A 55 5.15 -4.16 9.53
N MET A 56 4.16 -4.05 10.39
CA MET A 56 3.86 -2.82 11.14
C MET A 56 3.37 -3.16 12.54
N PRO A 57 3.51 -2.22 13.51
CA PRO A 57 2.90 -2.39 14.83
C PRO A 57 1.37 -2.27 14.75
N GLU A 58 0.70 -2.62 15.83
CA GLU A 58 -0.75 -2.56 16.03
C GLU A 58 -1.52 -3.60 15.19
N MET A 59 -1.49 -3.47 13.88
CA MET A 59 -2.09 -4.41 12.96
C MET A 59 -1.18 -4.49 11.75
N ASP A 60 -0.70 -5.69 11.40
CA ASP A 60 0.17 -5.86 10.25
C ASP A 60 -0.59 -5.63 8.93
N GLY A 61 0.18 -5.49 7.84
CA GLY A 61 -0.39 -5.19 6.54
C GLY A 61 -1.29 -6.28 5.99
N ILE A 62 -0.96 -7.55 6.23
CA ILE A 62 -1.76 -8.67 5.71
C ILE A 62 -3.13 -8.69 6.37
N THR A 63 -3.19 -8.49 7.69
CA THR A 63 -4.45 -8.39 8.43
C THR A 63 -5.26 -7.18 7.93
N ALA A 64 -4.59 -6.05 7.75
CA ALA A 64 -5.23 -4.83 7.26
C ALA A 64 -5.83 -5.00 5.87
N VAL A 65 -5.13 -5.69 4.96
CA VAL A 65 -5.66 -6.00 3.62
C VAL A 65 -6.97 -6.78 3.74
N GLY A 66 -6.99 -7.81 4.58
CA GLY A 66 -8.20 -8.60 4.80
C GLY A 66 -9.37 -7.76 5.28
N GLU A 67 -9.11 -6.85 6.24
CA GLU A 67 -10.14 -5.97 6.77
C GLU A 67 -10.64 -4.95 5.72
N ILE A 68 -9.72 -4.39 4.94
CA ILE A 68 -10.08 -3.45 3.87
C ILE A 68 -10.91 -4.14 2.80
N LYS A 69 -10.57 -5.38 2.44
CA LYS A 69 -11.32 -6.14 1.45
C LYS A 69 -12.74 -6.49 1.91
N LYS A 70 -12.96 -6.60 3.21
CA LYS A 70 -14.31 -6.75 3.75
C LYS A 70 -15.16 -5.50 3.60
N ILE A 71 -14.52 -4.33 3.63
CA ILE A 71 -15.17 -3.04 3.43
C ILE A 71 -15.45 -2.80 1.95
N ASP A 72 -14.49 -3.13 1.10
CA ASP A 72 -14.53 -2.90 -0.34
C ASP A 72 -13.75 -4.01 -1.05
N GLU A 73 -14.46 -4.97 -1.60
CA GLU A 73 -13.83 -6.10 -2.29
C GLU A 73 -13.04 -5.69 -3.54
N ASP A 74 -13.31 -4.51 -4.08
CA ASP A 74 -12.60 -3.96 -5.24
C ASP A 74 -11.41 -3.08 -4.85
N ALA A 75 -11.07 -3.01 -3.56
CA ALA A 75 -9.94 -2.22 -3.09
C ALA A 75 -8.64 -2.61 -3.78
N LYS A 76 -7.88 -1.62 -4.25
CA LYS A 76 -6.60 -1.81 -4.92
C LYS A 76 -5.47 -1.56 -3.93
N ILE A 77 -4.71 -2.59 -3.63
CA ILE A 77 -3.69 -2.55 -2.58
C ILE A 77 -2.38 -3.12 -3.11
N ILE A 78 -1.32 -2.32 -3.01
CA ILE A 78 0.05 -2.75 -3.30
C ILE A 78 0.75 -2.97 -1.96
N MET A 79 1.25 -4.19 -1.74
CA MET A 79 2.00 -4.50 -0.53
C MET A 79 3.48 -4.23 -0.73
N CYS A 80 4.16 -3.81 0.34
CA CYS A 80 5.59 -3.56 0.34
C CYS A 80 6.28 -4.50 1.31
N THR A 81 7.41 -5.05 0.92
CA THR A 81 8.16 -5.99 1.75
C THR A 81 9.66 -5.70 1.70
N SER A 82 10.32 -5.68 2.85
CA SER A 82 11.76 -5.47 2.95
C SER A 82 12.56 -6.71 2.60
N MET A 83 11.93 -7.87 2.65
CA MET A 83 12.53 -9.15 2.28
C MET A 83 11.50 -9.92 1.47
N ALA A 84 11.93 -10.46 0.36
CA ALA A 84 11.08 -11.32 -0.44
C ALA A 84 10.91 -12.67 0.27
N SER A 85 10.16 -12.69 1.37
CA SER A 85 9.66 -13.92 1.93
C SER A 85 8.52 -14.38 1.02
N GLU A 86 8.73 -15.44 0.29
CA GLU A 86 7.70 -16.00 -0.58
C GLU A 86 6.42 -16.29 0.20
N GLU A 87 6.57 -16.78 1.41
CA GLU A 87 5.45 -17.07 2.31
C GLU A 87 4.60 -15.83 2.59
N LYS A 88 5.24 -14.70 2.90
CA LYS A 88 4.52 -13.45 3.17
C LYS A 88 3.87 -12.87 1.92
N VAL A 89 4.52 -13.02 0.77
CA VAL A 89 3.94 -12.59 -0.52
C VAL A 89 2.70 -13.43 -0.83
N ILE A 90 2.77 -14.74 -0.64
CA ILE A 90 1.63 -15.65 -0.84
C ILE A 90 0.49 -15.27 0.10
N ASP A 91 0.79 -15.00 1.38
CA ASP A 91 -0.20 -14.60 2.37
C ASP A 91 -0.88 -13.29 1.98
N ALA A 92 -0.11 -12.31 1.51
CA ALA A 92 -0.64 -11.02 1.08
C ALA A 92 -1.58 -11.16 -0.12
N VAL A 93 -1.18 -11.95 -1.12
CA VAL A 93 -1.99 -12.21 -2.31
C VAL A 93 -3.26 -12.96 -1.92
N SER A 94 -3.15 -13.96 -1.05
CA SER A 94 -4.30 -14.73 -0.55
C SER A 94 -5.28 -13.85 0.23
N ALA A 95 -4.78 -12.82 0.93
CA ALA A 95 -5.62 -11.87 1.65
C ALA A 95 -6.31 -10.86 0.72
N GLY A 96 -5.86 -10.75 -0.53
CA GLY A 96 -6.49 -9.91 -1.53
C GLY A 96 -5.64 -8.75 -2.06
N ALA A 97 -4.33 -8.73 -1.80
CA ALA A 97 -3.44 -7.71 -2.35
C ALA A 97 -3.42 -7.79 -3.88
N SER A 98 -3.40 -6.63 -4.52
CA SER A 98 -3.40 -6.53 -5.99
C SER A 98 -2.02 -6.76 -6.58
N ASP A 99 -0.97 -6.34 -5.87
CA ASP A 99 0.42 -6.49 -6.31
C ASP A 99 1.33 -6.30 -5.09
N TYR A 100 2.63 -6.47 -5.29
CA TYR A 100 3.63 -6.22 -4.26
C TYR A 100 4.89 -5.60 -4.88
N ILE A 101 5.63 -4.85 -4.06
CA ILE A 101 6.92 -4.27 -4.44
C ILE A 101 7.92 -4.52 -3.31
N ALA A 102 9.20 -4.67 -3.67
CA ALA A 102 10.26 -4.93 -2.72
C ALA A 102 10.93 -3.62 -2.26
N LYS A 103 11.36 -3.59 -1.01
CA LYS A 103 12.23 -2.53 -0.48
C LYS A 103 13.69 -2.92 -0.70
N PRO A 104 14.60 -1.98 -0.95
CA PRO A 104 14.35 -0.56 -1.15
C PRO A 104 13.62 -0.28 -2.46
N TYR A 105 12.81 0.78 -2.48
CA TYR A 105 11.99 1.08 -3.65
C TYR A 105 12.82 1.57 -4.83
N GLU A 106 12.58 0.95 -5.97
CA GLU A 106 13.04 1.49 -7.25
C GLU A 106 11.87 2.28 -7.84
N PRO A 107 12.05 3.58 -8.15
CA PRO A 107 10.95 4.40 -8.65
C PRO A 107 10.20 3.79 -9.84
N SER A 108 10.93 3.19 -10.78
CA SER A 108 10.31 2.55 -11.94
C SER A 108 9.40 1.39 -11.57
N LYS A 109 9.75 0.63 -10.51
CA LYS A 109 8.94 -0.50 -10.06
C LYS A 109 7.66 -0.04 -9.37
N VAL A 110 7.74 1.04 -8.61
CA VAL A 110 6.57 1.64 -7.97
C VAL A 110 5.59 2.14 -9.03
N ILE A 111 6.09 2.89 -10.01
CA ILE A 111 5.26 3.45 -11.10
C ILE A 111 4.64 2.32 -11.93
N GLU A 112 5.41 1.29 -12.24
CA GLU A 112 4.93 0.13 -13.00
C GLU A 112 3.78 -0.57 -12.27
N ALA A 113 3.92 -0.79 -10.95
CA ALA A 113 2.87 -1.41 -10.14
C ALA A 113 1.59 -0.55 -10.12
N VAL A 114 1.73 0.76 -9.97
CA VAL A 114 0.58 1.67 -9.97
C VAL A 114 -0.14 1.65 -11.33
N LYS A 115 0.61 1.71 -12.43
CA LYS A 115 0.02 1.63 -13.78
C LYS A 115 -0.77 0.34 -13.97
N LYS A 116 -0.22 -0.76 -13.48
CA LYS A 116 -0.82 -2.07 -13.63
C LYS A 116 -2.15 -2.19 -12.89
N ILE A 117 -2.24 -1.67 -11.67
CA ILE A 117 -3.48 -1.76 -10.88
C ILE A 117 -4.53 -0.75 -11.31
N MET A 118 -4.14 0.36 -11.94
CA MET A 118 -5.06 1.43 -12.35
C MET A 118 -5.58 1.27 -13.78
N ASN A 119 -5.08 0.30 -14.51
CA ASN A 119 -5.55 0.02 -15.87
C ASN A 119 -6.65 -1.06 -15.90
#